data_a73a734936f020c180f7b874cf7dce0f
#
_entry.id   a73a734936f020c180f7b874cf7dce0f
#
_cell.length_a   1.000
_cell.length_b   1.000
_cell.length_c   1.000
_cell.angle_alpha   90.00
_cell.angle_beta   90.00
_cell.angle_gamma   90.00
#
_symmetry.space_group_name_H-M   'P 1'
#
loop_
_entity.id
_entity.type
_entity.pdbx_description
1 polymer ?
#
loop_
_entity_poly.entity_id
_entity_poly.type
_entity_poly.pdbx_seq_one_letter_code
_entity_poly.pdbx_strand_id
1 'polypeptide(L)'
;MDDKELFSLLFRKGLEGNEDLLKAKIKDCFIEYFGQYMLQNMQASSSAEAEVAELKEKLKEKEQELVAQKSLCAACEDKIQKLEKDNRQYQEKAENEEKRRKKLAQEFEKQSKILQEYQHHYAVLEDAFKLYSSLGEDVHESLCGILGNGQDRLGLLSGALQEEHLHDFWEYICRAINNDRLNSEQIAALKQLFDLCFELFNQSGREPAYLRLEISIGSHYDENVMLPCLSGAKIGNVENVFLAGYKHRINGNVVKRSLVQLV
;
A
#
# COMPACT_ATOMS: atom_id res chain seq x y z
N MET A 1 7.04 15.00 26.41
CA MET A 1 8.46 15.19 26.79
C MET A 1 9.12 13.84 26.63
N ASP A 2 10.08 13.74 25.74
CA ASP A 2 10.74 12.48 25.40
C ASP A 2 11.71 12.13 26.55
N ASP A 3 11.87 10.82 26.85
CA ASP A 3 12.74 10.31 27.91
C ASP A 3 14.19 10.83 27.80
N LYS A 4 14.64 11.19 26.59
CA LYS A 4 15.94 11.82 26.34
C LYS A 4 16.02 13.27 26.83
N GLU A 5 14.94 14.02 26.70
CA GLU A 5 14.86 15.40 27.21
C GLU A 5 14.84 15.41 28.73
N LEU A 6 14.13 14.47 29.35
CA LEU A 6 14.07 14.29 30.79
C LEU A 6 15.46 13.95 31.36
N PHE A 7 16.18 13.03 30.70
CA PHE A 7 17.52 12.60 31.12
C PHE A 7 18.55 13.74 30.96
N SER A 8 18.49 14.49 29.87
CA SER A 8 19.33 15.68 29.64
C SER A 8 19.09 16.76 30.69
N LEU A 9 17.85 17.01 31.06
CA LEU A 9 17.47 18.03 32.06
C LEU A 9 17.90 17.62 33.47
N LEU A 10 17.75 16.34 33.85
CA LEU A 10 18.16 15.79 35.13
C LEU A 10 19.69 15.79 35.26
N PHE A 11 20.41 15.46 34.20
CA PHE A 11 21.89 15.45 34.20
C PHE A 11 22.47 16.87 34.30
N ARG A 12 21.88 17.84 33.60
CA ARG A 12 22.25 19.25 33.64
C ARG A 12 21.98 19.87 35.00
N LYS A 13 20.80 19.65 35.59
CA LYS A 13 20.46 20.10 36.95
C LYS A 13 21.33 19.42 38.02
N GLY A 14 21.69 18.16 37.85
CA GLY A 14 22.55 17.42 38.76
C GLY A 14 24.01 17.96 38.79
N LEU A 15 24.52 18.42 37.64
CA LEU A 15 25.85 19.02 37.56
C LEU A 15 25.89 20.47 38.10
N GLU A 16 24.92 21.30 37.73
CA GLU A 16 24.80 22.69 38.23
C GLU A 16 24.58 22.70 39.76
N GLY A 17 23.75 21.79 40.28
CA GLY A 17 23.51 21.69 41.72
C GLY A 17 24.73 21.21 42.50
N ASN A 18 25.60 20.39 41.92
CA ASN A 18 26.81 19.91 42.59
C ASN A 18 27.97 20.90 42.54
N GLU A 19 28.10 21.72 41.51
CA GLU A 19 29.17 22.69 41.39
C GLU A 19 29.00 23.82 42.44
N ASP A 20 27.81 24.34 42.61
CA ASP A 20 27.51 25.38 43.61
C ASP A 20 27.54 24.82 45.03
N LEU A 21 27.08 23.57 45.24
CA LEU A 21 27.19 22.89 46.52
C LEU A 21 28.65 22.59 46.89
N LEU A 22 29.48 22.25 45.91
CA LEU A 22 30.90 21.99 46.08
C LEU A 22 31.66 23.30 46.42
N LYS A 23 31.37 24.39 45.69
CA LYS A 23 31.91 25.71 45.96
C LYS A 23 31.51 26.25 47.35
N ALA A 24 30.23 26.05 47.72
CA ALA A 24 29.73 26.43 49.03
C ALA A 24 30.42 25.61 50.14
N LYS A 25 30.47 24.29 50.02
CA LYS A 25 31.15 23.42 51.00
C LYS A 25 32.66 23.71 51.12
N ILE A 26 33.34 23.98 50.00
CA ILE A 26 34.76 24.36 50.04
C ILE A 26 34.92 25.71 50.76
N LYS A 27 34.07 26.69 50.50
CA LYS A 27 34.07 27.99 51.16
C LYS A 27 33.77 27.88 52.64
N ASP A 28 32.79 27.08 53.02
CA ASP A 28 32.41 26.83 54.42
C ASP A 28 33.52 26.10 55.17
N CYS A 29 34.09 25.05 54.60
CA CYS A 29 35.25 24.35 55.15
C CYS A 29 36.45 25.29 55.33
N PHE A 30 36.68 26.19 54.39
CA PHE A 30 37.77 27.12 54.45
C PHE A 30 37.58 28.19 55.58
N ILE A 31 36.37 28.72 55.72
CA ILE A 31 36.02 29.73 56.76
C ILE A 31 35.97 29.04 58.13
N GLU A 32 35.42 27.85 58.25
CA GLU A 32 35.31 27.17 59.53
C GLU A 32 36.66 26.65 60.04
N TYR A 33 37.47 26.07 59.14
CA TYR A 33 38.80 25.57 59.53
C TYR A 33 39.83 26.67 59.73
N PHE A 34 39.92 27.71 58.92
CA PHE A 34 40.90 28.79 59.05
C PHE A 34 40.45 29.84 60.05
N GLY A 35 39.18 30.16 60.14
CA GLY A 35 38.64 31.14 61.07
C GLY A 35 38.77 30.71 62.52
N GLN A 36 38.41 29.46 62.84
CA GLN A 36 38.55 28.91 64.19
C GLN A 36 40.00 28.68 64.57
N TYR A 37 40.84 28.28 63.63
CA TYR A 37 42.27 28.05 63.89
C TYR A 37 43.05 29.33 64.17
N MET A 38 42.74 30.41 63.47
CA MET A 38 43.41 31.75 63.69
C MET A 38 43.03 32.38 65.06
N LEU A 39 41.79 32.10 65.52
CA LEU A 39 41.34 32.66 66.81
C LEU A 39 41.86 31.89 68.03
N GLN A 40 42.13 30.59 67.97
CA GLN A 40 42.55 29.78 69.12
C GLN A 40 44.03 29.64 69.31
N ASN A 41 44.88 29.90 68.30
CA ASN A 41 46.32 29.57 68.38
C ASN A 41 47.34 30.75 68.32
N MET A 42 46.90 31.93 68.53
CA MET A 42 47.85 33.05 68.67
C MET A 42 48.74 32.98 69.91
N GLN A 43 48.67 31.89 70.73
CA GLN A 43 49.39 31.77 72.01
C GLN A 43 50.30 30.55 72.20
N ALA A 44 50.48 29.66 71.22
CA ALA A 44 51.28 28.45 71.42
C ALA A 44 52.42 28.29 70.40
N SER A 45 53.62 28.11 70.95
CA SER A 45 54.90 27.90 70.24
C SER A 45 54.92 26.53 69.48
N SER A 46 55.98 26.25 68.78
CA SER A 46 56.43 25.02 68.06
C SER A 46 55.42 23.91 67.59
N SER A 47 54.33 23.70 68.33
CA SER A 47 53.23 22.75 67.88
C SER A 47 52.41 23.35 66.75
N ALA A 48 52.20 24.66 66.73
CA ALA A 48 51.42 25.34 65.70
C ALA A 48 52.16 25.34 64.35
N GLU A 49 53.47 25.35 64.29
CA GLU A 49 54.21 25.27 63.03
C GLU A 49 54.08 23.91 62.34
N ALA A 50 54.05 22.82 63.13
CA ALA A 50 53.86 21.51 62.61
C ALA A 50 52.40 21.30 62.04
N GLU A 51 51.39 21.81 62.76
CA GLU A 51 50.03 21.82 62.30
C GLU A 51 49.80 22.69 61.06
N VAL A 52 50.46 23.86 60.97
CA VAL A 52 50.45 24.70 59.76
C VAL A 52 51.14 24.02 58.60
N ALA A 53 52.21 23.27 58.85
CA ALA A 53 52.84 22.49 57.77
C ALA A 53 51.90 21.34 57.23
N GLU A 54 51.23 20.61 58.14
CA GLU A 54 50.26 19.57 57.77
C GLU A 54 49.08 20.17 57.04
N LEU A 55 48.54 21.29 57.49
CA LEU A 55 47.43 21.98 56.81
C LEU A 55 47.83 22.51 55.45
N LYS A 56 49.05 23.00 55.25
CA LYS A 56 49.56 23.39 53.93
C LYS A 56 49.65 22.19 52.96
N GLU A 57 50.06 21.05 53.46
CA GLU A 57 50.16 19.84 52.65
C GLU A 57 48.77 19.34 52.25
N LYS A 58 47.80 19.29 53.18
CA LYS A 58 46.40 19.00 52.91
C LYS A 58 45.76 20.01 51.93
N LEU A 59 46.11 21.31 52.09
CA LEU A 59 45.64 22.33 51.14
C LEU A 59 46.18 22.07 49.73
N LYS A 60 47.47 21.76 49.61
CA LYS A 60 48.09 21.42 48.33
C LYS A 60 47.51 20.20 47.67
N GLU A 61 47.19 19.14 48.46
CA GLU A 61 46.49 17.97 47.98
C GLU A 61 45.09 18.33 47.47
N LYS A 62 44.35 19.15 48.22
CA LYS A 62 43.00 19.60 47.81
C LYS A 62 43.03 20.50 46.58
N GLU A 63 44.03 21.33 46.42
CA GLU A 63 44.25 22.13 45.22
C GLU A 63 44.52 21.22 44.00
N GLN A 64 45.32 20.17 44.17
CA GLN A 64 45.55 19.19 43.10
C GLN A 64 44.28 18.41 42.73
N GLU A 65 43.49 17.97 43.73
CA GLU A 65 42.17 17.33 43.50
C GLU A 65 41.24 18.29 42.74
N LEU A 66 41.19 19.56 43.12
CA LEU A 66 40.36 20.57 42.47
C LEU A 66 40.78 20.80 41.02
N VAL A 67 42.08 20.84 40.73
CA VAL A 67 42.57 20.95 39.34
C VAL A 67 42.20 19.73 38.52
N ALA A 68 42.33 18.52 39.09
CA ALA A 68 41.92 17.29 38.41
C ALA A 68 40.40 17.28 38.12
N GLN A 69 39.57 17.69 39.09
CA GLN A 69 38.12 17.79 38.89
C GLN A 69 37.73 18.82 37.83
N LYS A 70 38.39 19.99 37.81
CA LYS A 70 38.17 21.02 36.77
C LYS A 70 38.50 20.46 35.38
N SER A 71 39.61 19.73 35.26
CA SER A 71 39.99 19.09 33.99
C SER A 71 38.95 18.05 33.53
N LEU A 72 38.43 17.27 34.50
CA LEU A 72 37.36 16.29 34.18
C LEU A 72 36.04 16.97 33.76
N CYS A 73 35.66 18.05 34.43
CA CYS A 73 34.49 18.84 34.05
C CYS A 73 34.64 19.42 32.64
N ALA A 74 35.76 20.00 32.29
CA ALA A 74 36.01 20.49 30.94
C ALA A 74 35.91 19.39 29.88
N ALA A 75 36.47 18.21 30.16
CA ALA A 75 36.33 17.05 29.25
C ALA A 75 34.89 16.53 29.11
N CYS A 76 34.10 16.65 30.17
CA CYS A 76 32.67 16.33 30.11
C CYS A 76 31.87 17.34 29.30
N GLU A 77 32.17 18.64 29.47
CA GLU A 77 31.54 19.71 28.69
C GLU A 77 31.80 19.54 27.19
N ASP A 78 33.05 19.24 26.81
CA ASP A 78 33.41 18.96 25.41
C ASP A 78 32.63 17.77 24.85
N LYS A 79 32.48 16.69 25.65
CA LYS A 79 31.66 15.52 25.24
C LYS A 79 30.21 15.89 25.09
N ILE A 80 29.64 16.67 25.99
CA ILE A 80 28.25 17.13 25.92
C ILE A 80 28.03 17.93 24.64
N GLN A 81 28.88 18.90 24.34
CA GLN A 81 28.80 19.71 23.14
C GLN A 81 28.86 18.85 21.88
N LYS A 82 29.77 17.86 21.86
CA LYS A 82 29.85 16.92 20.74
C LYS A 82 28.57 16.11 20.58
N LEU A 83 28.05 15.54 21.66
CA LEU A 83 26.81 14.77 21.65
C LEU A 83 25.58 15.60 21.23
N GLU A 84 25.50 16.85 21.67
CA GLU A 84 24.44 17.78 21.26
C GLU A 84 24.52 18.08 19.78
N LYS A 85 25.74 18.28 19.23
CA LYS A 85 25.92 18.45 17.78
C LYS A 85 25.53 17.23 16.99
N ASP A 86 25.96 16.05 17.44
CA ASP A 86 25.60 14.78 16.79
C ASP A 86 24.09 14.53 16.86
N ASN A 87 23.46 14.83 17.99
CA ASN A 87 22.01 14.68 18.16
C ASN A 87 21.23 15.62 17.21
N ARG A 88 21.64 16.87 17.05
CA ARG A 88 21.04 17.79 16.07
C ARG A 88 21.15 17.23 14.65
N GLN A 89 22.30 16.69 14.27
CA GLN A 89 22.48 16.08 12.95
C GLN A 89 21.59 14.85 12.75
N TYR A 90 21.42 14.02 13.79
CA TYR A 90 20.51 12.88 13.72
C TYR A 90 19.04 13.31 13.62
N GLN A 91 18.65 14.36 14.34
CA GLN A 91 17.30 14.92 14.24
C GLN A 91 17.02 15.47 12.83
N GLU A 92 17.94 16.25 12.26
CA GLU A 92 17.79 16.74 10.88
C GLU A 92 17.71 15.62 9.85
N LYS A 93 18.52 14.56 10.00
CA LYS A 93 18.44 13.37 9.13
C LYS A 93 17.11 12.66 9.29
N ALA A 94 16.63 12.48 10.51
CA ALA A 94 15.35 11.83 10.78
C ALA A 94 14.17 12.62 10.19
N GLU A 95 14.15 13.95 10.32
CA GLU A 95 13.14 14.80 9.72
C GLU A 95 13.16 14.75 8.18
N ASN A 96 14.35 14.75 7.59
CA ASN A 96 14.51 14.65 6.15
C ASN A 96 14.03 13.28 5.62
N GLU A 97 14.35 12.21 6.34
CA GLU A 97 13.89 10.87 6.02
C GLU A 97 12.37 10.75 6.15
N GLU A 98 11.77 11.33 7.18
CA GLU A 98 10.32 11.36 7.34
C GLU A 98 9.63 12.13 6.21
N LYS A 99 10.17 13.29 5.82
CA LYS A 99 9.67 14.06 4.66
C LYS A 99 9.76 13.25 3.37
N ARG A 100 10.87 12.52 3.18
CA ARG A 100 11.06 11.65 2.02
C ARG A 100 10.06 10.50 2.01
N ARG A 101 9.83 9.85 3.16
CA ARG A 101 8.82 8.77 3.30
C ARG A 101 7.41 9.27 3.00
N LYS A 102 7.04 10.45 3.51
CA LYS A 102 5.72 11.06 3.21
C LYS A 102 5.53 11.33 1.72
N LYS A 103 6.56 11.88 1.03
CA LYS A 103 6.50 12.07 -0.42
C LYS A 103 6.35 10.76 -1.18
N LEU A 104 7.15 9.76 -0.82
CA LEU A 104 7.10 8.44 -1.45
C LEU A 104 5.74 7.75 -1.25
N ALA A 105 5.17 7.87 -0.05
CA ALA A 105 3.83 7.34 0.24
C ALA A 105 2.74 8.02 -0.62
N GLN A 106 2.83 9.34 -0.82
CA GLN A 106 1.90 10.07 -1.70
C GLN A 106 2.05 9.68 -3.18
N GLU A 107 3.29 9.49 -3.64
CA GLU A 107 3.55 9.01 -5.00
C GLU A 107 3.03 7.59 -5.20
N PHE A 108 3.27 6.70 -4.23
CA PHE A 108 2.76 5.33 -4.26
C PHE A 108 1.23 5.30 -4.28
N GLU A 109 0.56 6.13 -3.47
CA GLU A 109 -0.91 6.23 -3.48
C GLU A 109 -1.44 6.71 -4.84
N LYS A 110 -0.78 7.71 -5.45
CA LYS A 110 -1.15 8.17 -6.80
C LYS A 110 -0.99 7.07 -7.85
N GLN A 111 0.14 6.38 -7.84
CA GLN A 111 0.40 5.27 -8.76
C GLN A 111 -0.57 4.11 -8.55
N SER A 112 -0.90 3.80 -7.29
CA SER A 112 -1.88 2.77 -6.97
C SER A 112 -3.28 3.10 -7.50
N LYS A 113 -3.71 4.37 -7.40
CA LYS A 113 -4.99 4.82 -7.98
C LYS A 113 -5.00 4.69 -9.51
N ILE A 114 -3.93 5.15 -10.16
CA ILE A 114 -3.79 5.02 -11.62
C ILE A 114 -3.82 3.54 -12.02
N LEU A 115 -3.12 2.68 -11.29
CA LEU A 115 -3.11 1.24 -11.56
C LEU A 115 -4.49 0.61 -11.37
N GLN A 116 -5.22 1.00 -10.32
CA GLN A 116 -6.61 0.55 -10.10
C GLN A 116 -7.54 1.00 -11.23
N GLU A 117 -7.42 2.25 -11.68
CA GLU A 117 -8.18 2.75 -12.84
C GLU A 117 -7.83 1.95 -14.11
N TYR A 118 -6.56 1.71 -14.37
CA TYR A 118 -6.12 0.85 -15.48
C TYR A 118 -6.67 -0.56 -15.37
N GLN A 119 -6.55 -1.19 -14.21
CA GLN A 119 -7.10 -2.54 -13.98
C GLN A 119 -8.61 -2.56 -14.18
N HIS A 120 -9.33 -1.56 -13.69
CA HIS A 120 -10.77 -1.48 -13.88
C HIS A 120 -11.16 -1.37 -15.37
N HIS A 121 -10.47 -0.53 -16.14
CA HIS A 121 -10.77 -0.31 -17.55
C HIS A 121 -10.34 -1.46 -18.47
N TYR A 122 -9.27 -2.16 -18.13
CA TYR A 122 -8.70 -3.20 -18.99
C TYR A 122 -8.91 -4.64 -18.48
N ALA A 123 -9.51 -4.82 -17.29
CA ALA A 123 -9.74 -6.15 -16.73
C ALA A 123 -10.53 -7.06 -17.68
N VAL A 124 -11.61 -6.52 -18.24
CA VAL A 124 -12.48 -7.28 -19.17
C VAL A 124 -11.69 -7.75 -20.39
N LEU A 125 -10.85 -6.89 -20.98
CA LEU A 125 -10.00 -7.26 -22.11
C LEU A 125 -8.96 -8.32 -21.75
N GLU A 126 -8.30 -8.17 -20.59
CA GLU A 126 -7.32 -9.16 -20.12
C GLU A 126 -7.96 -10.53 -19.86
N ASP A 127 -9.13 -10.55 -19.27
CA ASP A 127 -9.85 -11.78 -18.99
C ASP A 127 -10.39 -12.42 -20.29
N ALA A 128 -10.89 -11.61 -21.22
CA ALA A 128 -11.26 -12.08 -22.55
C ALA A 128 -10.06 -12.67 -23.30
N PHE A 129 -8.90 -12.01 -23.25
CA PHE A 129 -7.69 -12.48 -23.92
C PHE A 129 -7.13 -13.76 -23.29
N LYS A 130 -7.12 -13.88 -21.96
CA LYS A 130 -6.70 -15.10 -21.26
C LYS A 130 -7.61 -16.27 -21.65
N LEU A 131 -8.92 -16.03 -21.63
CA LEU A 131 -9.89 -17.06 -21.97
C LEU A 131 -9.77 -17.46 -23.44
N TYR A 132 -9.68 -16.49 -24.36
CA TYR A 132 -9.44 -16.74 -25.77
C TYR A 132 -8.18 -17.57 -25.98
N SER A 133 -7.06 -17.20 -25.34
CA SER A 133 -5.77 -17.91 -25.46
C SER A 133 -5.79 -19.32 -24.86
N SER A 134 -6.75 -19.64 -23.98
CA SER A 134 -6.91 -20.97 -23.38
C SER A 134 -7.77 -21.93 -24.20
N LEU A 135 -8.44 -21.45 -25.25
CA LEU A 135 -9.27 -22.28 -26.12
C LEU A 135 -8.40 -23.23 -26.97
N GLY A 136 -8.93 -24.38 -27.30
CA GLY A 136 -8.25 -25.35 -28.17
C GLY A 136 -8.08 -24.83 -29.61
N GLU A 137 -7.09 -25.38 -30.31
CA GLU A 137 -6.70 -24.95 -31.67
C GLU A 137 -7.85 -24.97 -32.67
N ASP A 138 -8.67 -25.99 -32.64
CA ASP A 138 -9.87 -26.15 -33.52
C ASP A 138 -10.88 -25.00 -33.31
N VAL A 139 -11.05 -24.56 -32.05
CA VAL A 139 -11.93 -23.43 -31.72
C VAL A 139 -11.30 -22.11 -32.14
N HIS A 140 -10.01 -21.99 -31.97
CA HIS A 140 -9.24 -20.83 -32.42
C HIS A 140 -9.34 -20.58 -33.92
N GLU A 141 -9.16 -21.63 -34.74
CA GLU A 141 -9.31 -21.51 -36.19
C GLU A 141 -10.72 -21.02 -36.58
N SER A 142 -11.73 -21.55 -35.91
CA SER A 142 -13.14 -21.16 -36.16
C SER A 142 -13.40 -19.70 -35.75
N LEU A 143 -12.78 -19.22 -34.65
CA LEU A 143 -12.96 -17.88 -34.12
C LEU A 143 -12.09 -16.83 -34.84
N CYS A 144 -10.97 -17.23 -35.46
CA CYS A 144 -10.14 -16.32 -36.27
C CYS A 144 -10.91 -15.59 -37.36
N GLY A 145 -11.90 -16.28 -38.00
CA GLY A 145 -12.77 -15.68 -38.98
C GLY A 145 -13.81 -14.70 -38.40
N ILE A 146 -14.09 -14.81 -37.12
CA ILE A 146 -15.15 -14.04 -36.43
C ILE A 146 -14.53 -12.90 -35.62
N LEU A 147 -13.57 -13.20 -34.76
CA LEU A 147 -12.94 -12.21 -33.85
C LEU A 147 -11.62 -11.64 -34.38
N GLY A 148 -11.29 -11.96 -35.67
CA GLY A 148 -10.00 -11.56 -36.24
C GLY A 148 -8.84 -12.41 -35.72
N ASN A 149 -7.64 -12.09 -36.20
CA ASN A 149 -6.45 -12.85 -35.88
C ASN A 149 -5.99 -12.52 -34.44
N GLY A 150 -6.73 -13.00 -33.45
CA GLY A 150 -6.57 -12.72 -32.02
C GLY A 150 -5.22 -13.13 -31.40
N GLN A 151 -4.12 -12.99 -32.17
CA GLN A 151 -2.76 -13.27 -31.73
C GLN A 151 -2.31 -12.34 -30.61
N ASP A 152 -2.92 -11.16 -30.51
CA ASP A 152 -2.65 -10.19 -29.45
C ASP A 152 -3.95 -9.53 -28.91
N ARG A 153 -3.82 -8.78 -27.84
CA ARG A 153 -4.93 -8.08 -27.18
C ARG A 153 -5.62 -7.07 -28.08
N LEU A 154 -4.87 -6.40 -28.96
CA LEU A 154 -5.42 -5.39 -29.86
C LEU A 154 -6.23 -6.04 -30.99
N GLY A 155 -5.78 -7.18 -31.49
CA GLY A 155 -6.52 -7.97 -32.47
C GLY A 155 -7.86 -8.45 -31.94
N LEU A 156 -7.86 -9.04 -30.73
CA LEU A 156 -9.09 -9.45 -30.04
C LEU A 156 -10.02 -8.27 -29.78
N LEU A 157 -9.50 -7.15 -29.27
CA LEU A 157 -10.29 -5.95 -29.02
C LEU A 157 -10.91 -5.41 -30.31
N SER A 158 -10.11 -5.32 -31.39
CA SER A 158 -10.61 -4.86 -32.70
C SER A 158 -11.74 -5.75 -33.23
N GLY A 159 -11.63 -7.07 -33.04
CA GLY A 159 -12.70 -8.01 -33.40
C GLY A 159 -13.94 -7.83 -32.53
N ALA A 160 -13.76 -7.76 -31.20
CA ALA A 160 -14.86 -7.63 -30.25
C ALA A 160 -15.65 -6.31 -30.40
N LEU A 161 -15.02 -5.26 -30.92
CA LEU A 161 -15.66 -3.94 -31.13
C LEU A 161 -16.46 -3.84 -32.44
N GLN A 162 -16.50 -4.89 -33.26
CA GLN A 162 -17.30 -4.91 -34.50
C GLN A 162 -18.64 -5.58 -34.24
N GLU A 163 -19.71 -4.88 -34.54
CA GLU A 163 -21.08 -5.35 -34.34
C GLU A 163 -21.37 -6.65 -35.08
N GLU A 164 -20.94 -6.76 -36.34
CA GLU A 164 -21.11 -7.93 -37.16
C GLU A 164 -20.40 -9.17 -36.54
N HIS A 165 -19.20 -8.97 -36.00
CA HIS A 165 -18.45 -10.05 -35.36
C HIS A 165 -19.14 -10.54 -34.07
N LEU A 166 -19.74 -9.63 -33.30
CA LEU A 166 -20.51 -10.01 -32.12
C LEU A 166 -21.74 -10.87 -32.51
N HIS A 167 -22.40 -10.50 -33.62
CA HIS A 167 -23.52 -11.25 -34.18
C HIS A 167 -23.11 -12.65 -34.66
N ASP A 168 -21.99 -12.74 -35.38
CA ASP A 168 -21.44 -13.99 -35.91
C ASP A 168 -20.98 -14.92 -34.81
N PHE A 169 -20.39 -14.33 -33.73
CA PHE A 169 -19.95 -15.11 -32.59
C PHE A 169 -21.13 -15.72 -31.83
N TRP A 170 -22.23 -14.97 -31.64
CA TRP A 170 -23.45 -15.51 -31.06
C TRP A 170 -23.97 -16.68 -31.89
N GLU A 171 -24.02 -16.55 -33.23
CA GLU A 171 -24.48 -17.62 -34.13
C GLU A 171 -23.55 -18.85 -34.11
N TYR A 172 -22.23 -18.61 -34.02
CA TYR A 172 -21.28 -19.70 -33.89
C TYR A 172 -21.53 -20.52 -32.62
N ILE A 173 -21.76 -19.89 -31.48
CA ILE A 173 -22.09 -20.60 -30.24
C ILE A 173 -23.41 -21.37 -30.36
N CYS A 174 -24.43 -20.74 -30.93
CA CYS A 174 -25.73 -21.43 -31.18
C CYS A 174 -25.56 -22.68 -32.04
N ARG A 175 -24.75 -22.60 -33.12
CA ARG A 175 -24.44 -23.75 -33.97
C ARG A 175 -23.64 -24.81 -33.23
N ALA A 176 -22.68 -24.41 -32.40
CA ALA A 176 -21.87 -25.32 -31.60
C ALA A 176 -22.75 -26.12 -30.61
N ILE A 177 -23.66 -25.44 -29.91
CA ILE A 177 -24.62 -26.08 -28.98
C ILE A 177 -25.55 -27.06 -29.73
N ASN A 178 -26.12 -26.65 -30.87
CA ASN A 178 -27.06 -27.46 -31.60
C ASN A 178 -26.46 -28.69 -32.32
N ASN A 179 -25.17 -28.62 -32.67
CA ASN A 179 -24.51 -29.68 -33.43
C ASN A 179 -23.72 -30.67 -32.56
N ASP A 180 -23.68 -30.44 -31.24
CA ASP A 180 -22.99 -31.29 -30.27
C ASP A 180 -21.51 -31.56 -30.60
N ARG A 181 -20.85 -30.57 -31.27
CA ARG A 181 -19.45 -30.68 -31.74
C ARG A 181 -18.43 -30.38 -30.65
N LEU A 182 -18.83 -29.63 -29.65
CA LEU A 182 -17.97 -29.18 -28.57
C LEU A 182 -18.45 -29.78 -27.25
N ASN A 183 -17.50 -30.05 -26.38
CA ASN A 183 -17.83 -30.50 -25.03
C ASN A 183 -18.41 -29.35 -24.16
N SER A 184 -19.00 -29.73 -23.03
CA SER A 184 -19.65 -28.77 -22.12
C SER A 184 -18.71 -27.68 -21.59
N GLU A 185 -17.42 -28.01 -21.38
CA GLU A 185 -16.41 -27.04 -20.91
C GLU A 185 -16.06 -26.01 -21.98
N GLN A 186 -15.89 -26.46 -23.23
CA GLN A 186 -15.65 -25.57 -24.38
C GLN A 186 -16.84 -24.65 -24.63
N ILE A 187 -18.07 -25.16 -24.54
CA ILE A 187 -19.29 -24.35 -24.67
C ILE A 187 -19.34 -23.30 -23.53
N ALA A 188 -19.05 -23.71 -22.31
CA ALA A 188 -19.00 -22.76 -21.17
C ALA A 188 -17.96 -21.66 -21.37
N ALA A 189 -16.75 -22.01 -21.82
CA ALA A 189 -15.69 -21.06 -22.12
C ALA A 189 -16.07 -20.09 -23.25
N LEU A 190 -16.70 -20.59 -24.33
CA LEU A 190 -17.20 -19.74 -25.42
C LEU A 190 -18.29 -18.78 -24.97
N LYS A 191 -19.21 -19.22 -24.13
CA LYS A 191 -20.26 -18.35 -23.57
C LYS A 191 -19.65 -17.25 -22.71
N GLN A 192 -18.70 -17.60 -21.85
CA GLN A 192 -17.98 -16.62 -21.02
C GLN A 192 -17.19 -15.64 -21.88
N LEU A 193 -16.48 -16.11 -22.92
CA LEU A 193 -15.77 -15.24 -23.85
C LEU A 193 -16.73 -14.29 -24.58
N PHE A 194 -17.89 -14.79 -24.99
CA PHE A 194 -18.93 -13.97 -25.62
C PHE A 194 -19.43 -12.88 -24.66
N ASP A 195 -19.66 -13.22 -23.40
CA ASP A 195 -20.09 -12.23 -22.39
C ASP A 195 -19.05 -11.14 -22.18
N LEU A 196 -17.76 -11.47 -22.17
CA LEU A 196 -16.67 -10.50 -22.08
C LEU A 196 -16.58 -9.62 -23.36
N CYS A 197 -16.70 -10.20 -24.56
CA CYS A 197 -16.76 -9.46 -25.82
C CYS A 197 -17.98 -8.52 -25.87
N PHE A 198 -19.14 -8.99 -25.40
CA PHE A 198 -20.35 -8.21 -25.31
C PHE A 198 -20.20 -7.01 -24.35
N GLU A 199 -19.52 -7.21 -23.24
CA GLU A 199 -19.21 -6.15 -22.29
C GLU A 199 -18.23 -5.14 -22.90
N LEU A 200 -17.14 -5.58 -23.55
CA LEU A 200 -16.19 -4.70 -24.25
C LEU A 200 -16.89 -3.85 -25.30
N PHE A 201 -17.78 -4.46 -26.11
CA PHE A 201 -18.56 -3.74 -27.11
C PHE A 201 -19.44 -2.66 -26.46
N ASN A 202 -20.16 -2.98 -25.39
CA ASN A 202 -21.01 -2.03 -24.69
C ASN A 202 -20.22 -0.92 -23.98
N GLN A 203 -19.02 -1.20 -23.51
CA GLN A 203 -18.14 -0.20 -22.89
C GLN A 203 -17.48 0.74 -23.90
N SER A 204 -17.42 0.37 -25.18
CA SER A 204 -16.80 1.20 -26.24
C SER A 204 -17.57 2.46 -26.53
N GLY A 205 -18.88 2.51 -26.23
CA GLY A 205 -19.76 3.64 -26.40
C GLY A 205 -19.95 4.47 -25.11
N ARG A 206 -20.57 5.65 -25.23
CA ARG A 206 -20.96 6.44 -24.05
C ARG A 206 -22.02 5.74 -23.20
N GLU A 207 -22.86 4.94 -23.85
CA GLU A 207 -23.92 4.16 -23.25
C GLU A 207 -23.95 2.78 -23.91
N PRO A 208 -24.33 1.71 -23.16
CA PRO A 208 -24.45 0.38 -23.73
C PRO A 208 -25.39 0.36 -24.94
N ALA A 209 -24.92 -0.22 -26.02
CA ALA A 209 -25.73 -0.34 -27.25
C ALA A 209 -26.81 -1.42 -27.10
N TYR A 210 -26.50 -2.50 -26.37
CA TYR A 210 -27.31 -3.69 -26.23
C TYR A 210 -27.61 -4.04 -24.79
N LEU A 211 -28.78 -4.66 -24.56
CA LEU A 211 -29.19 -5.26 -23.29
C LEU A 211 -29.46 -6.76 -23.50
N ARG A 212 -29.03 -7.59 -22.54
CA ARG A 212 -29.34 -8.99 -22.54
C ARG A 212 -30.85 -9.21 -22.40
N LEU A 213 -31.37 -10.25 -23.06
CA LEU A 213 -32.73 -10.71 -22.85
C LEU A 213 -32.79 -11.55 -21.58
N GLU A 214 -33.70 -11.20 -20.70
CA GLU A 214 -33.97 -11.92 -19.47
C GLU A 214 -35.12 -12.91 -19.72
N ILE A 215 -34.85 -14.22 -19.79
CA ILE A 215 -35.81 -15.28 -19.97
C ILE A 215 -35.93 -16.05 -18.66
N SER A 216 -37.13 -16.16 -18.13
CA SER A 216 -37.40 -16.91 -16.92
C SER A 216 -37.61 -18.39 -17.23
N ILE A 217 -36.96 -19.28 -16.47
CA ILE A 217 -37.23 -20.70 -16.50
C ILE A 217 -38.69 -20.94 -16.11
N GLY A 218 -39.37 -21.82 -16.83
CA GLY A 218 -40.80 -22.09 -16.66
C GLY A 218 -41.74 -21.15 -17.43
N SER A 219 -41.21 -20.05 -18.04
CA SER A 219 -42.01 -19.16 -18.88
C SER A 219 -42.45 -19.86 -20.16
N HIS A 220 -43.58 -19.40 -20.70
CA HIS A 220 -44.07 -19.89 -22.00
C HIS A 220 -43.15 -19.44 -23.13
N TYR A 221 -43.00 -20.30 -24.17
CA TYR A 221 -42.22 -19.98 -25.35
C TYR A 221 -42.80 -18.75 -26.09
N ASP A 222 -41.95 -17.79 -26.38
CA ASP A 222 -42.26 -16.62 -27.21
C ASP A 222 -41.26 -16.56 -28.38
N GLU A 223 -41.77 -16.74 -29.59
CA GLU A 223 -40.98 -16.77 -30.84
C GLU A 223 -40.27 -15.43 -31.14
N ASN A 224 -40.72 -14.33 -30.57
CA ASN A 224 -40.11 -13.02 -30.80
C ASN A 224 -38.77 -12.86 -30.05
N VAL A 225 -38.62 -13.54 -28.92
CA VAL A 225 -37.45 -13.39 -28.03
C VAL A 225 -36.66 -14.68 -27.80
N MET A 226 -37.24 -15.82 -28.23
CA MET A 226 -36.64 -17.15 -28.00
C MET A 226 -36.45 -17.93 -29.30
N LEU A 227 -35.44 -18.78 -29.33
CA LEU A 227 -35.09 -19.72 -30.37
C LEU A 227 -35.01 -21.12 -29.73
N PRO A 228 -35.87 -22.09 -30.09
CA PRO A 228 -35.81 -23.42 -29.52
C PRO A 228 -34.57 -24.17 -30.01
N CYS A 229 -33.89 -24.91 -29.12
CA CYS A 229 -32.79 -25.80 -29.47
C CYS A 229 -33.30 -26.88 -30.46
N LEU A 230 -32.43 -27.32 -31.37
CA LEU A 230 -32.80 -28.31 -32.41
C LEU A 230 -33.21 -29.66 -31.81
N SER A 231 -32.58 -30.07 -30.72
CA SER A 231 -32.82 -31.36 -30.05
C SER A 231 -34.04 -31.38 -29.11
N GLY A 232 -34.72 -30.22 -28.88
CA GLY A 232 -35.83 -30.11 -27.92
C GLY A 232 -37.21 -29.97 -28.55
N ALA A 233 -38.23 -29.84 -27.69
CA ALA A 233 -39.58 -29.45 -28.08
C ALA A 233 -39.58 -28.12 -28.82
N LYS A 234 -40.55 -27.88 -29.71
CA LYS A 234 -40.65 -26.62 -30.45
C LYS A 234 -41.66 -25.64 -29.85
N ILE A 235 -42.48 -26.14 -28.93
CA ILE A 235 -43.51 -25.40 -28.22
C ILE A 235 -43.53 -25.95 -26.80
N GLY A 236 -43.77 -25.13 -25.81
CA GLY A 236 -43.82 -25.54 -24.41
C GLY A 236 -43.31 -24.45 -23.45
N ASN A 237 -42.85 -24.86 -22.31
CA ASN A 237 -42.25 -23.96 -21.33
C ASN A 237 -40.73 -24.07 -21.37
N VAL A 238 -40.06 -22.99 -21.01
CA VAL A 238 -38.59 -22.93 -20.95
C VAL A 238 -38.09 -23.81 -19.81
N GLU A 239 -37.35 -24.85 -20.14
CA GLU A 239 -36.63 -25.69 -19.17
C GLU A 239 -35.25 -25.13 -18.84
N ASN A 240 -34.55 -24.67 -19.90
CA ASN A 240 -33.20 -24.12 -19.73
C ASN A 240 -32.91 -23.01 -20.77
N VAL A 241 -32.05 -22.06 -20.40
CA VAL A 241 -31.54 -21.04 -21.30
C VAL A 241 -30.06 -21.33 -21.58
N PHE A 242 -29.77 -21.84 -22.77
CA PHE A 242 -28.40 -22.19 -23.17
C PHE A 242 -27.56 -20.96 -23.46
N LEU A 243 -28.12 -19.97 -24.17
CA LEU A 243 -27.44 -18.70 -24.51
C LEU A 243 -28.47 -17.58 -24.52
N ALA A 244 -28.25 -16.56 -23.67
CA ALA A 244 -29.10 -15.39 -23.63
C ALA A 244 -28.93 -14.55 -24.90
N GLY A 245 -30.05 -14.19 -25.53
CA GLY A 245 -30.07 -13.23 -26.61
C GLY A 245 -29.91 -11.79 -26.15
N TYR A 246 -30.04 -10.84 -27.07
CA TYR A 246 -29.92 -9.43 -26.73
C TYR A 246 -30.76 -8.54 -27.68
N LYS A 247 -31.05 -7.35 -27.21
CA LYS A 247 -31.88 -6.35 -27.90
C LYS A 247 -31.18 -4.99 -27.89
N HIS A 248 -31.52 -4.14 -28.85
CA HIS A 248 -31.09 -2.74 -28.81
C HIS A 248 -31.65 -2.03 -27.58
N ARG A 249 -30.80 -1.32 -26.87
CA ARG A 249 -31.21 -0.56 -25.69
C ARG A 249 -32.20 0.57 -26.00
N ILE A 250 -32.02 1.26 -27.13
CA ILE A 250 -32.79 2.45 -27.48
C ILE A 250 -34.20 2.11 -27.94
N ASN A 251 -34.32 1.18 -28.89
CA ASN A 251 -35.60 0.89 -29.54
C ASN A 251 -36.26 -0.45 -29.08
N GLY A 252 -35.54 -1.22 -28.26
CA GLY A 252 -36.02 -2.52 -27.75
C GLY A 252 -36.08 -3.63 -28.77
N ASN A 253 -35.65 -3.40 -30.01
CA ASN A 253 -35.68 -4.42 -31.06
C ASN A 253 -34.75 -5.57 -30.72
N VAL A 254 -35.25 -6.80 -30.79
CA VAL A 254 -34.47 -8.01 -30.57
C VAL A 254 -33.52 -8.20 -31.74
N VAL A 255 -32.24 -8.32 -31.44
CA VAL A 255 -31.18 -8.55 -32.43
C VAL A 255 -30.86 -10.02 -32.51
N LYS A 256 -30.71 -10.68 -31.37
CA LYS A 256 -30.54 -12.14 -31.27
C LYS A 256 -31.49 -12.69 -30.21
N ARG A 257 -32.24 -13.72 -30.57
CA ARG A 257 -33.17 -14.38 -29.66
C ARG A 257 -32.43 -15.35 -28.74
N SER A 258 -32.90 -15.54 -27.51
CA SER A 258 -32.27 -16.47 -26.55
C SER A 258 -32.43 -17.91 -27.02
N LEU A 259 -31.33 -18.69 -27.04
CA LEU A 259 -31.40 -20.13 -27.33
C LEU A 259 -31.86 -20.87 -26.08
N VAL A 260 -33.01 -21.55 -26.20
CA VAL A 260 -33.70 -22.19 -25.07
C VAL A 260 -34.00 -23.66 -25.34
N GLN A 261 -34.04 -24.45 -24.27
CA GLN A 261 -34.62 -25.79 -24.26
C GLN A 261 -36.04 -25.68 -23.77
N LEU A 262 -36.95 -26.36 -24.47
CA LEU A 262 -38.37 -26.40 -24.14
C LEU A 262 -38.78 -27.80 -23.70
N VAL A 263 -39.75 -27.85 -22.81
CA VAL A 263 -40.39 -29.04 -22.27
C VAL A 263 -41.91 -28.91 -22.40
#